data_08496565874d9c49fee6ea9b1b1b6e98
#
_entry.id   08496565874d9c49fee6ea9b1b1b6e98
#
_cell.length_a   1.000
_cell.length_b   1.000
_cell.length_c   1.000
_cell.angle_alpha   90.00
_cell.angle_beta   90.00
_cell.angle_gamma   90.00
#
_symmetry.space_group_name_H-M   'P 1'
#
loop_
_entity.id
_entity.type
_entity.pdbx_description
1 polymer ?
#
loop_
_entity_poly.entity_id
_entity_poly.type
_entity_poly.pdbx_seq_one_letter_code
_entity_poly.pdbx_strand_id
1 'polypeptide(L)'
;RLLHLNAKTGLPDEEGYGRVLACRPRKSCDTAIEGPYIHYNRETGYYYLFVSYDSLTNVYNVRVGRSKKLEGPYVDHNGRRLDDLSLPANHVGLKLTTGYSLKKGTGFMALGHNSVLETENGWFMVCHARYENDPRISTLNIRRMVFDADGWPAVSPCLYAGETQETVPREKLIGSYQRIDFVLDVKRLCEQPIPMELKADGSVKAADLTGSWSYDEETGWLEVIIGGAVEKLRALHATHREECGSTVALTGRNDAGIGVWAVKHTKKPEQGLVVKRFA
;
A
#
# COMPACT_ATOMS: atom_id res chain seq x y z
N ARG A 1 -5.94 -13.05 -16.90
CA ARG A 1 -5.31 -14.01 -17.84
C ARG A 1 -4.25 -13.30 -18.66
N LEU A 2 -3.26 -14.05 -19.14
CA LEU A 2 -2.25 -13.61 -20.10
C LEU A 2 -2.56 -14.28 -21.45
N LEU A 3 -2.58 -13.50 -22.50
CA LEU A 3 -2.84 -13.95 -23.86
C LEU A 3 -1.71 -13.46 -24.77
N HIS A 4 -1.17 -14.35 -25.58
CA HIS A 4 -0.20 -13.98 -26.59
C HIS A 4 -0.93 -13.39 -27.82
N LEU A 5 -0.47 -12.23 -28.25
CA LEU A 5 -1.05 -11.54 -29.40
C LEU A 5 -0.04 -11.44 -30.53
N ASN A 6 -0.51 -11.65 -31.73
CA ASN A 6 0.23 -11.39 -32.95
C ASN A 6 0.53 -9.89 -33.07
N ALA A 7 1.81 -9.52 -33.11
CA ALA A 7 2.24 -8.12 -33.13
C ALA A 7 1.76 -7.33 -34.36
N LYS A 8 1.42 -8.00 -35.46
CA LYS A 8 0.97 -7.34 -36.71
C LYS A 8 -0.55 -7.13 -36.74
N THR A 9 -1.30 -8.10 -36.21
CA THR A 9 -2.75 -8.10 -36.30
C THR A 9 -3.46 -7.66 -35.02
N GLY A 10 -2.77 -7.74 -33.87
CA GLY A 10 -3.36 -7.54 -32.56
C GLY A 10 -4.32 -8.65 -32.12
N LEU A 11 -4.43 -9.72 -32.90
CA LEU A 11 -5.30 -10.85 -32.64
C LEU A 11 -4.56 -11.92 -31.82
N PRO A 12 -5.26 -12.76 -31.05
CA PRO A 12 -4.64 -13.91 -30.38
C PRO A 12 -3.95 -14.84 -31.35
N ASP A 13 -2.74 -15.31 -31.00
CA ASP A 13 -2.04 -16.34 -31.78
C ASP A 13 -2.58 -17.75 -31.53
N GLU A 14 -3.33 -17.93 -30.44
CA GLU A 14 -3.88 -19.21 -30.02
C GLU A 14 -5.38 -19.09 -29.75
N GLU A 15 -6.10 -20.18 -29.97
CA GLU A 15 -7.51 -20.27 -29.58
C GLU A 15 -7.65 -20.30 -28.04
N GLY A 16 -8.73 -19.69 -27.53
CA GLY A 16 -9.08 -19.70 -26.12
C GLY A 16 -8.84 -18.37 -25.41
N TYR A 17 -8.78 -18.44 -24.09
CA TYR A 17 -8.75 -17.27 -23.21
C TYR A 17 -7.37 -17.04 -22.54
N GLY A 18 -6.32 -17.66 -23.05
CA GLY A 18 -4.98 -17.55 -22.52
C GLY A 18 -4.80 -18.17 -21.10
N ARG A 19 -3.56 -18.04 -20.59
CA ARG A 19 -3.15 -18.63 -19.31
C ARG A 19 -3.72 -17.84 -18.11
N VAL A 20 -4.23 -18.56 -17.12
CA VAL A 20 -4.63 -17.95 -15.82
C VAL A 20 -3.37 -17.56 -15.04
N LEU A 21 -3.28 -16.31 -14.60
CA LEU A 21 -2.20 -15.81 -13.75
C LEU A 21 -2.67 -15.53 -12.33
N ALA A 22 -3.94 -15.15 -12.16
CA ALA A 22 -4.59 -14.91 -10.89
C ALA A 22 -6.08 -15.19 -11.01
N CYS A 23 -6.68 -15.69 -9.96
CA CYS A 23 -8.13 -15.91 -9.89
C CYS A 23 -8.61 -15.94 -8.43
N ARG A 24 -9.93 -15.89 -8.25
CA ARG A 24 -10.59 -15.99 -6.95
C ARG A 24 -11.72 -17.02 -7.01
N PRO A 25 -12.04 -17.69 -5.89
CA PRO A 25 -13.12 -18.66 -5.87
C PRO A 25 -14.49 -17.98 -6.04
N ARG A 26 -15.39 -18.59 -6.82
CA ARG A 26 -16.72 -18.04 -7.15
C ARG A 26 -17.73 -18.02 -6.00
N LYS A 27 -17.40 -18.60 -4.84
CA LYS A 27 -18.35 -18.84 -3.74
C LYS A 27 -18.41 -17.77 -2.66
N SER A 28 -17.63 -16.69 -2.75
CA SER A 28 -17.72 -15.57 -1.81
C SER A 28 -18.53 -14.43 -2.43
N CYS A 29 -19.29 -13.70 -1.63
CA CYS A 29 -20.12 -12.58 -2.08
C CYS A 29 -19.32 -11.44 -2.74
N ASP A 30 -18.02 -11.33 -2.42
CA ASP A 30 -17.09 -10.35 -2.99
C ASP A 30 -15.91 -11.09 -3.62
N THR A 31 -16.12 -11.66 -4.80
CA THR A 31 -15.09 -12.42 -5.54
C THR A 31 -14.54 -11.68 -6.73
N ALA A 32 -14.84 -10.40 -6.85
CA ALA A 32 -14.32 -9.61 -7.95
C ALA A 32 -12.79 -9.59 -7.91
N ILE A 33 -12.19 -9.85 -9.06
CA ILE A 33 -10.78 -9.68 -9.37
C ILE A 33 -10.69 -9.02 -10.73
N GLU A 34 -10.08 -7.86 -10.78
CA GLU A 34 -9.97 -7.06 -12.01
C GLU A 34 -8.77 -6.11 -11.97
N GLY A 35 -8.70 -5.17 -12.92
CA GLY A 35 -7.65 -4.17 -12.99
C GLY A 35 -6.24 -4.76 -13.02
N PRO A 36 -5.94 -5.81 -13.82
CA PRO A 36 -4.61 -6.39 -13.83
C PRO A 36 -3.61 -5.42 -14.44
N TYR A 37 -2.49 -5.25 -13.75
CA TYR A 37 -1.36 -4.48 -14.25
C TYR A 37 -0.08 -5.26 -13.99
N ILE A 38 0.75 -5.46 -15.01
CA ILE A 38 2.05 -6.12 -14.85
C ILE A 38 3.14 -5.08 -15.06
N HIS A 39 4.07 -5.03 -14.11
CA HIS A 39 5.26 -4.20 -14.17
C HIS A 39 6.51 -5.04 -13.97
N TYR A 40 7.54 -4.82 -14.80
CA TYR A 40 8.85 -5.42 -14.62
C TYR A 40 9.77 -4.41 -13.93
N ASN A 41 10.22 -4.73 -12.73
CA ASN A 41 11.20 -3.91 -12.02
C ASN A 41 12.61 -4.46 -12.30
N ARG A 42 13.44 -3.66 -12.96
CA ARG A 42 14.79 -4.04 -13.37
C ARG A 42 15.74 -4.23 -12.20
N GLU A 43 15.55 -3.48 -11.10
CA GLU A 43 16.40 -3.56 -9.92
C GLU A 43 16.20 -4.88 -9.17
N THR A 44 14.94 -5.31 -9.01
CA THR A 44 14.62 -6.58 -8.35
C THR A 44 14.66 -7.77 -9.28
N GLY A 45 14.55 -7.54 -10.61
CA GLY A 45 14.47 -8.57 -11.64
C GLY A 45 13.20 -9.42 -11.55
N TYR A 46 12.09 -8.83 -11.05
CA TYR A 46 10.79 -9.49 -10.96
C TYR A 46 9.74 -8.78 -11.82
N TYR A 47 8.83 -9.57 -12.36
CA TYR A 47 7.51 -9.12 -12.82
C TYR A 47 6.57 -9.07 -11.62
N TYR A 48 5.88 -7.98 -11.44
CA TYR A 48 4.86 -7.77 -10.42
C TYR A 48 3.49 -7.74 -11.09
N LEU A 49 2.61 -8.66 -10.71
CA LEU A 49 1.22 -8.64 -11.13
C LEU A 49 0.39 -8.01 -10.02
N PHE A 50 -0.09 -6.81 -10.27
CA PHE A 50 -1.08 -6.13 -9.45
C PHE A 50 -2.48 -6.54 -9.92
N VAL A 51 -3.37 -6.77 -8.99
CA VAL A 51 -4.77 -7.03 -9.22
C VAL A 51 -5.60 -6.32 -8.16
N SER A 52 -6.81 -5.95 -8.51
CA SER A 52 -7.71 -5.31 -7.56
C SER A 52 -8.80 -6.28 -7.17
N TYR A 53 -9.02 -6.39 -5.85
CA TYR A 53 -9.99 -7.29 -5.25
C TYR A 53 -11.20 -6.52 -4.74
N ASP A 54 -12.35 -7.21 -4.71
CA ASP A 54 -13.60 -6.81 -4.08
C ASP A 54 -14.35 -5.69 -4.83
N SER A 55 -15.25 -4.99 -4.16
CA SER A 55 -16.15 -4.02 -4.79
C SER A 55 -15.50 -2.67 -5.01
N LEU A 56 -15.47 -2.21 -6.27
CA LEU A 56 -14.95 -0.90 -6.66
C LEU A 56 -15.72 0.29 -6.06
N THR A 57 -16.87 0.05 -5.47
CA THR A 57 -17.69 1.13 -4.88
C THR A 57 -17.42 1.35 -3.39
N ASN A 58 -16.76 0.38 -2.72
CA ASN A 58 -16.58 0.46 -1.26
C ASN A 58 -15.28 -0.17 -0.72
N VAL A 59 -14.98 -1.45 -0.99
CA VAL A 59 -13.90 -2.18 -0.33
C VAL A 59 -12.77 -2.60 -1.28
N TYR A 60 -12.72 -1.98 -2.44
CA TYR A 60 -11.70 -2.24 -3.44
C TYR A 60 -10.29 -2.05 -2.88
N ASN A 61 -9.40 -2.99 -3.18
CA ASN A 61 -8.04 -2.97 -2.68
C ASN A 61 -7.08 -3.62 -3.68
N VAL A 62 -5.84 -3.13 -3.69
CA VAL A 62 -4.78 -3.66 -4.55
C VAL A 62 -4.07 -4.80 -3.85
N ARG A 63 -3.89 -5.90 -4.58
CA ARG A 63 -3.05 -7.03 -4.19
C ARG A 63 -1.94 -7.24 -5.22
N VAL A 64 -0.81 -7.78 -4.78
CA VAL A 64 0.34 -8.05 -5.65
C VAL A 64 0.92 -9.43 -5.41
N GLY A 65 1.35 -10.04 -6.49
CA GLY A 65 2.27 -11.17 -6.50
C GLY A 65 3.40 -10.91 -7.47
N ARG A 66 4.50 -11.65 -7.35
CA ARG A 66 5.66 -11.50 -8.23
C ARG A 66 6.11 -12.82 -8.84
N SER A 67 6.82 -12.72 -9.96
CA SER A 67 7.40 -13.87 -10.67
C SER A 67 8.70 -13.46 -11.36
N LYS A 68 9.62 -14.41 -11.55
CA LYS A 68 10.79 -14.21 -12.42
C LYS A 68 10.46 -14.36 -13.91
N LYS A 69 9.24 -14.80 -14.25
CA LYS A 69 8.78 -14.98 -15.63
C LYS A 69 7.46 -14.25 -15.83
N LEU A 70 7.26 -13.65 -17.02
CA LEU A 70 6.04 -12.96 -17.38
C LEU A 70 4.82 -13.88 -17.28
N GLU A 71 4.97 -15.14 -17.64
CA GLU A 71 3.91 -16.15 -17.62
C GLU A 71 3.62 -16.70 -16.22
N GLY A 72 4.32 -16.23 -15.20
CA GLY A 72 4.20 -16.70 -13.82
C GLY A 72 4.90 -18.06 -13.58
N PRO A 73 4.54 -18.78 -12.49
CA PRO A 73 3.49 -18.42 -11.54
C PRO A 73 3.81 -17.17 -10.74
N TYR A 74 2.80 -16.36 -10.47
CA TYR A 74 2.92 -15.23 -9.56
C TYR A 74 2.60 -15.68 -8.13
N VAL A 75 3.51 -15.40 -7.21
CA VAL A 75 3.37 -15.75 -5.79
C VAL A 75 3.35 -14.50 -4.92
N ASP A 76 2.63 -14.55 -3.82
CA ASP A 76 2.64 -13.52 -2.80
C ASP A 76 3.84 -13.68 -1.85
N HIS A 77 3.94 -12.80 -0.86
CA HIS A 77 4.98 -12.78 0.14
C HIS A 77 5.13 -14.11 0.92
N ASN A 78 4.05 -14.86 1.10
CA ASN A 78 4.02 -16.15 1.79
C ASN A 78 4.24 -17.34 0.82
N GLY A 79 4.62 -17.08 -0.43
CA GLY A 79 4.82 -18.11 -1.46
C GLY A 79 3.51 -18.68 -2.04
N ARG A 80 2.35 -18.11 -1.74
CA ARG A 80 1.05 -18.55 -2.22
C ARG A 80 0.81 -18.04 -3.63
N ARG A 81 0.40 -18.94 -4.52
CA ARG A 81 0.12 -18.54 -5.91
C ARG A 81 -1.15 -17.70 -6.00
N LEU A 82 -1.15 -16.68 -6.85
CA LEU A 82 -2.33 -15.81 -7.06
C LEU A 82 -3.52 -16.55 -7.74
N ASP A 83 -3.29 -17.71 -8.27
CA ASP A 83 -4.32 -18.59 -8.86
C ASP A 83 -4.69 -19.77 -7.94
N ASP A 84 -4.27 -19.79 -6.68
CA ASP A 84 -4.60 -20.81 -5.71
C ASP A 84 -6.02 -20.61 -5.15
N LEU A 85 -6.91 -21.55 -5.48
CA LEU A 85 -8.30 -21.58 -5.04
C LEU A 85 -8.54 -22.39 -3.76
N SER A 86 -7.52 -23.02 -3.20
CA SER A 86 -7.60 -23.82 -1.97
C SER A 86 -7.66 -22.98 -0.70
N LEU A 87 -7.21 -21.72 -0.79
CA LEU A 87 -7.14 -20.78 0.32
C LEU A 87 -8.37 -19.84 0.35
N PRO A 88 -8.68 -19.26 1.53
CA PRO A 88 -9.67 -18.18 1.59
C PRO A 88 -9.30 -17.03 0.64
N ALA A 89 -10.31 -16.49 -0.05
CA ALA A 89 -10.11 -15.54 -1.15
C ALA A 89 -9.25 -14.32 -0.78
N ASN A 90 -9.36 -13.85 0.46
CA ASN A 90 -8.63 -12.67 0.94
C ASN A 90 -7.26 -12.98 1.54
N HIS A 91 -6.86 -14.25 1.55
CA HIS A 91 -5.57 -14.70 2.10
C HIS A 91 -4.49 -14.86 1.02
N VAL A 92 -4.79 -14.54 -0.22
CA VAL A 92 -3.89 -14.64 -1.36
C VAL A 92 -3.55 -13.25 -1.89
N GLY A 93 -2.29 -13.03 -2.23
CA GLY A 93 -1.77 -11.75 -2.69
C GLY A 93 -1.39 -10.80 -1.52
N LEU A 94 -0.22 -10.18 -1.62
CA LEU A 94 0.21 -9.15 -0.67
C LEU A 94 -0.69 -7.92 -0.83
N LYS A 95 -1.42 -7.54 0.21
CA LYS A 95 -2.32 -6.38 0.20
C LYS A 95 -1.52 -5.08 0.31
N LEU A 96 -1.67 -4.18 -0.65
CA LEU A 96 -0.94 -2.91 -0.73
C LEU A 96 -1.75 -1.69 -0.34
N THR A 97 -3.08 -1.79 -0.44
CA THR A 97 -3.99 -0.69 -0.11
C THR A 97 -5.15 -1.18 0.73
N THR A 98 -5.71 -0.29 1.53
CA THR A 98 -6.93 -0.52 2.29
C THR A 98 -7.72 0.78 2.39
N GLY A 99 -9.03 0.72 2.57
CA GLY A 99 -9.79 1.89 2.99
C GLY A 99 -9.36 2.31 4.39
N TYR A 100 -9.16 3.59 4.61
CA TYR A 100 -8.70 4.14 5.90
C TYR A 100 -9.18 5.55 6.13
N SER A 101 -9.27 5.95 7.39
CA SER A 101 -9.67 7.29 7.79
C SER A 101 -8.84 7.72 9.00
N LEU A 102 -7.90 8.65 8.80
CA LEU A 102 -7.11 9.21 9.91
C LEU A 102 -7.98 10.15 10.78
N LYS A 103 -8.97 10.79 10.17
CA LYS A 103 -10.01 11.57 10.84
C LYS A 103 -11.35 11.13 10.28
N LYS A 104 -12.27 10.70 11.15
CA LYS A 104 -13.59 10.19 10.77
C LYS A 104 -14.29 11.08 9.72
N GLY A 105 -14.75 10.47 8.64
CA GLY A 105 -15.45 11.13 7.55
C GLY A 105 -14.54 11.81 6.51
N THR A 106 -13.22 11.76 6.63
CA THR A 106 -12.29 12.38 5.66
C THR A 106 -11.44 11.34 4.92
N GLY A 107 -11.66 10.05 5.18
CA GLY A 107 -10.86 8.96 4.67
C GLY A 107 -11.01 8.71 3.18
N PHE A 108 -10.16 7.80 2.71
CA PHE A 108 -10.26 7.21 1.39
C PHE A 108 -10.74 5.77 1.51
N MET A 109 -11.61 5.36 0.60
CA MET A 109 -12.08 4.00 0.45
C MET A 109 -11.95 3.54 -1.00
N ALA A 110 -12.07 2.24 -1.24
CA ALA A 110 -12.05 1.66 -2.57
C ALA A 110 -10.79 2.04 -3.40
N LEU A 111 -9.60 1.89 -2.80
CA LEU A 111 -8.32 2.17 -3.46
C LEU A 111 -7.93 1.01 -4.37
N GLY A 112 -8.06 1.18 -5.67
CA GLY A 112 -7.79 0.10 -6.62
C GLY A 112 -7.58 0.53 -8.06
N HIS A 113 -7.55 -0.45 -8.96
CA HIS A 113 -7.33 -0.30 -10.41
C HIS A 113 -6.07 0.49 -10.70
N ASN A 114 -4.95 0.01 -10.16
CA ASN A 114 -3.70 0.74 -10.21
C ASN A 114 -2.92 0.55 -11.50
N SER A 115 -2.08 1.53 -11.79
CA SER A 115 -0.88 1.42 -12.60
C SER A 115 0.35 1.79 -11.76
N VAL A 116 1.53 1.56 -12.32
CA VAL A 116 2.81 1.94 -11.73
C VAL A 116 3.47 2.95 -12.64
N LEU A 117 3.92 4.05 -12.04
CA LEU A 117 4.68 5.09 -12.71
C LEU A 117 6.10 5.09 -12.14
N GLU A 118 7.09 4.87 -13.00
CA GLU A 118 8.50 4.99 -12.70
C GLU A 118 9.02 6.31 -13.28
N THR A 119 9.71 7.10 -12.46
CA THR A 119 10.29 8.38 -12.85
C THR A 119 11.67 8.55 -12.21
N GLU A 120 12.40 9.59 -12.57
CA GLU A 120 13.62 10.01 -11.87
C GLU A 120 13.38 10.32 -10.38
N ASN A 121 12.15 10.68 -10.01
CA ASN A 121 11.72 10.93 -8.64
C ASN A 121 11.21 9.67 -7.91
N GLY A 122 11.47 8.48 -8.45
CA GLY A 122 11.13 7.18 -7.87
C GLY A 122 9.84 6.59 -8.41
N TRP A 123 9.29 5.68 -7.65
CA TRP A 123 8.15 4.85 -8.01
C TRP A 123 6.87 5.35 -7.38
N PHE A 124 5.79 5.31 -8.15
CA PHE A 124 4.47 5.72 -7.69
C PHE A 124 3.41 4.70 -8.08
N MET A 125 2.51 4.44 -7.17
CA MET A 125 1.23 3.81 -7.48
C MET A 125 0.24 4.91 -7.87
N VAL A 126 -0.34 4.77 -9.06
CA VAL A 126 -1.43 5.62 -9.55
C VAL A 126 -2.70 4.78 -9.52
N CYS A 127 -3.68 5.16 -8.74
CA CYS A 127 -4.93 4.42 -8.58
C CYS A 127 -6.11 5.38 -8.42
N HIS A 128 -7.33 4.86 -8.49
CA HIS A 128 -8.47 5.63 -8.02
C HIS A 128 -8.79 5.32 -6.56
N ALA A 129 -9.46 6.24 -5.90
CA ALA A 129 -10.07 6.05 -4.61
C ALA A 129 -11.41 6.79 -4.56
N ARG A 130 -12.20 6.53 -3.53
CA ARG A 130 -13.43 7.28 -3.23
C ARG A 130 -13.29 7.95 -1.88
N TYR A 131 -14.01 9.05 -1.67
CA TYR A 131 -14.07 9.69 -0.36
C TYR A 131 -15.03 8.94 0.57
N GLU A 132 -14.65 8.78 1.83
CA GLU A 132 -15.51 8.17 2.86
C GLU A 132 -16.86 8.90 3.02
N ASN A 133 -16.85 10.22 2.96
CA ASN A 133 -18.03 11.06 3.12
C ASN A 133 -18.83 11.27 1.82
N ASP A 134 -18.27 10.95 0.66
CA ASP A 134 -18.99 10.94 -0.62
C ASP A 134 -18.45 9.85 -1.55
N PRO A 135 -18.89 8.60 -1.38
CA PRO A 135 -18.39 7.48 -2.17
C PRO A 135 -18.81 7.48 -3.65
N ARG A 136 -19.64 8.44 -4.07
CA ARG A 136 -20.00 8.63 -5.49
C ARG A 136 -18.86 9.25 -6.29
N ILE A 137 -17.98 9.99 -5.63
CA ILE A 137 -16.86 10.67 -6.27
C ILE A 137 -15.65 9.75 -6.31
N SER A 138 -15.19 9.41 -7.51
CA SER A 138 -13.87 8.81 -7.75
C SER A 138 -12.84 9.91 -7.90
N THR A 139 -11.69 9.74 -7.28
CA THR A 139 -10.57 10.68 -7.34
C THR A 139 -9.28 9.95 -7.72
N LEU A 140 -8.43 10.64 -8.47
CA LEU A 140 -7.08 10.17 -8.76
C LEU A 140 -6.22 10.22 -7.51
N ASN A 141 -5.54 9.13 -7.21
CA ASN A 141 -4.57 9.04 -6.13
C ASN A 141 -3.21 8.69 -6.70
N ILE A 142 -2.22 9.52 -6.43
CA ILE A 142 -0.81 9.25 -6.72
C ILE A 142 -0.12 9.10 -5.37
N ARG A 143 0.53 7.96 -5.15
CA ARG A 143 1.16 7.62 -3.88
C ARG A 143 2.56 7.08 -4.11
N ARG A 144 3.52 7.52 -3.31
CA ARG A 144 4.86 6.98 -3.39
C ARG A 144 4.85 5.48 -3.13
N MET A 145 5.58 4.74 -3.95
CA MET A 145 5.80 3.31 -3.81
C MET A 145 7.30 3.06 -3.58
N VAL A 146 7.62 2.16 -2.69
CA VAL A 146 8.99 1.76 -2.35
C VAL A 146 9.09 0.25 -2.36
N PHE A 147 10.30 -0.28 -2.51
CA PHE A 147 10.55 -1.72 -2.43
C PHE A 147 11.45 -2.01 -1.23
N ASP A 148 11.14 -3.03 -0.45
CA ASP A 148 12.02 -3.49 0.62
C ASP A 148 13.22 -4.27 0.08
N ALA A 149 14.16 -4.63 0.96
CA ALA A 149 15.37 -5.36 0.58
C ALA A 149 15.08 -6.72 -0.07
N ASP A 150 13.92 -7.32 0.24
CA ASP A 150 13.47 -8.57 -0.36
C ASP A 150 12.75 -8.33 -1.71
N GLY A 151 12.61 -7.07 -2.12
CA GLY A 151 11.95 -6.64 -3.36
C GLY A 151 10.43 -6.66 -3.28
N TRP A 152 9.81 -6.51 -2.11
CA TRP A 152 8.36 -6.38 -2.01
C TRP A 152 7.94 -4.91 -1.97
N PRO A 153 6.92 -4.53 -2.74
CA PRO A 153 6.44 -3.15 -2.74
C PRO A 153 5.64 -2.80 -1.48
N ALA A 154 5.78 -1.56 -1.06
CA ALA A 154 4.93 -0.89 -0.10
C ALA A 154 4.51 0.47 -0.65
N VAL A 155 3.32 0.96 -0.27
CA VAL A 155 2.71 2.18 -0.81
C VAL A 155 2.45 3.16 0.33
N SER A 156 2.75 4.43 0.12
CA SER A 156 2.51 5.48 1.12
C SER A 156 1.04 5.61 1.51
N PRO A 157 0.71 5.80 2.80
CA PRO A 157 -0.63 6.20 3.22
C PRO A 157 -1.03 7.60 2.74
N CYS A 158 -0.06 8.46 2.44
CA CYS A 158 -0.29 9.84 2.02
C CYS A 158 -0.28 9.99 0.50
N LEU A 159 -1.05 10.93 -0.01
CA LEU A 159 -0.94 11.38 -1.39
C LEU A 159 0.41 12.06 -1.59
N TYR A 160 1.00 11.86 -2.76
CA TYR A 160 2.23 12.54 -3.13
C TYR A 160 1.97 14.02 -3.42
N ALA A 161 2.70 14.89 -2.78
CA ALA A 161 2.59 16.34 -2.91
C ALA A 161 3.93 17.01 -3.32
N GLY A 162 4.86 16.22 -3.89
CA GLY A 162 6.17 16.73 -4.33
C GLY A 162 7.30 16.51 -3.31
N GLU A 163 7.11 15.61 -2.35
CA GLU A 163 8.11 15.35 -1.31
C GLU A 163 9.40 14.73 -1.88
N THR A 164 10.51 15.04 -1.22
CA THR A 164 11.84 14.49 -1.54
C THR A 164 11.90 12.97 -1.33
N GLN A 165 12.88 12.33 -2.00
CA GLN A 165 13.24 10.92 -1.79
C GLN A 165 14.29 10.72 -0.69
N GLU A 166 14.84 11.79 -0.15
CA GLU A 166 15.83 11.70 0.92
C GLU A 166 15.31 10.90 2.11
N THR A 167 16.23 10.30 2.84
CA THR A 167 15.89 9.60 4.07
C THR A 167 15.45 10.59 5.15
N VAL A 168 14.53 10.16 5.99
CA VAL A 168 14.03 10.99 7.09
C VAL A 168 15.04 10.91 8.24
N PRO A 169 15.56 12.02 8.76
CA PRO A 169 16.46 12.00 9.93
C PRO A 169 15.79 11.31 11.14
N ARG A 170 16.58 10.52 11.91
CA ARG A 170 16.07 9.72 13.03
C ARG A 170 15.25 10.53 14.04
N GLU A 171 15.70 11.72 14.38
CA GLU A 171 15.01 12.59 15.34
C GLU A 171 13.62 13.03 14.88
N LYS A 172 13.38 13.08 13.56
CA LYS A 172 12.05 13.36 13.00
C LYS A 172 11.09 12.16 13.10
N LEU A 173 11.60 10.95 13.35
CA LEU A 173 10.75 9.78 13.56
C LEU A 173 10.12 9.75 14.95
N ILE A 174 10.79 10.33 15.95
CA ILE A 174 10.32 10.30 17.34
C ILE A 174 9.01 11.06 17.49
N GLY A 175 8.00 10.45 18.11
CA GLY A 175 6.71 11.08 18.40
C GLY A 175 5.50 10.20 18.15
N SER A 176 4.33 10.83 18.10
CA SER A 176 3.03 10.16 18.05
C SER A 176 2.52 10.02 16.62
N TYR A 177 1.93 8.87 16.32
CA TYR A 177 1.43 8.46 15.00
C TYR A 177 0.00 7.95 15.11
N GLN A 178 -0.71 8.06 14.01
CA GLN A 178 -1.94 7.33 13.71
C GLN A 178 -1.57 6.12 12.86
N ARG A 179 -1.70 4.91 13.44
CA ARG A 179 -1.33 3.65 12.80
C ARG A 179 -2.57 2.96 12.24
N ILE A 180 -2.44 2.39 11.06
CA ILE A 180 -3.42 1.53 10.39
C ILE A 180 -2.79 0.16 10.15
N ASP A 181 -3.34 -0.87 10.77
CA ASP A 181 -3.01 -2.26 10.45
C ASP A 181 -3.98 -2.78 9.39
N PHE A 182 -3.42 -3.40 8.35
CA PHE A 182 -4.26 -3.97 7.30
C PHE A 182 -4.91 -5.25 7.81
N VAL A 183 -6.18 -5.42 7.52
CA VAL A 183 -6.86 -6.69 7.71
C VAL A 183 -6.99 -7.42 6.38
N LEU A 184 -6.83 -8.73 6.38
CA LEU A 184 -6.97 -9.55 5.17
C LEU A 184 -8.43 -9.61 4.73
N ASP A 185 -9.33 -9.88 5.68
CA ASP A 185 -10.77 -9.91 5.44
C ASP A 185 -11.33 -8.49 5.55
N VAL A 186 -12.07 -8.08 4.52
CA VAL A 186 -12.65 -6.75 4.47
C VAL A 186 -13.95 -6.73 5.27
N LYS A 187 -13.89 -6.19 6.47
CA LYS A 187 -15.04 -6.07 7.39
C LYS A 187 -15.55 -4.64 7.53
N ARG A 188 -14.77 -3.65 7.11
CA ARG A 188 -15.08 -2.22 7.22
C ARG A 188 -14.74 -1.50 5.93
N LEU A 189 -15.45 -0.42 5.66
CA LEU A 189 -15.15 0.44 4.50
C LEU A 189 -13.82 1.18 4.68
N CYS A 190 -13.58 1.68 5.91
CA CYS A 190 -12.35 2.36 6.29
C CYS A 190 -11.85 1.83 7.62
N GLU A 191 -10.60 1.42 7.66
CA GLU A 191 -9.90 1.09 8.90
C GLU A 191 -9.69 2.36 9.70
N GLN A 192 -9.85 2.24 11.01
CA GLN A 192 -9.65 3.35 11.94
C GLN A 192 -8.26 3.26 12.55
N PRO A 193 -7.59 4.41 12.80
CA PRO A 193 -6.26 4.41 13.34
C PRO A 193 -6.24 3.99 14.80
N ILE A 194 -5.17 3.34 15.19
CA ILE A 194 -4.77 3.16 16.58
C ILE A 194 -3.58 4.09 16.90
N PRO A 195 -3.47 4.58 18.15
CA PRO A 195 -2.32 5.41 18.54
C PRO A 195 -1.05 4.57 18.54
N MET A 196 0.05 5.14 18.02
CA MET A 196 1.39 4.59 18.11
C MET A 196 2.37 5.70 18.50
N GLU A 197 3.38 5.38 19.30
CA GLU A 197 4.45 6.30 19.70
C GLU A 197 5.81 5.64 19.51
N LEU A 198 6.71 6.32 18.80
CA LEU A 198 8.14 5.99 18.72
C LEU A 198 8.90 6.89 19.68
N LYS A 199 9.65 6.31 20.62
CA LYS A 199 10.40 7.07 21.62
C LYS A 199 11.88 7.12 21.31
N ALA A 200 12.55 8.14 21.83
CA ALA A 200 13.98 8.37 21.60
C ALA A 200 14.87 7.23 22.12
N ASP A 201 14.44 6.53 23.16
CA ASP A 201 15.14 5.39 23.77
C ASP A 201 15.04 4.09 22.95
N GLY A 202 14.37 4.13 21.77
CA GLY A 202 14.17 2.96 20.91
C GLY A 202 12.97 2.11 21.33
N SER A 203 12.18 2.51 22.31
CA SER A 203 10.93 1.84 22.63
C SER A 203 9.79 2.31 21.72
N VAL A 204 8.83 1.41 21.47
CA VAL A 204 7.60 1.70 20.74
C VAL A 204 6.40 1.25 21.56
N LYS A 205 5.32 2.01 21.44
CA LYS A 205 4.01 1.63 21.98
C LYS A 205 2.96 1.78 20.88
N ALA A 206 2.11 0.76 20.68
CA ALA A 206 0.93 0.86 19.80
C ALA A 206 -0.27 0.25 20.51
N ALA A 207 -1.29 1.07 20.78
CA ALA A 207 -2.39 0.75 21.69
C ALA A 207 -1.85 0.19 23.03
N ASP A 208 -2.18 -1.07 23.36
CA ASP A 208 -1.74 -1.74 24.59
C ASP A 208 -0.45 -2.56 24.41
N LEU A 209 0.10 -2.61 23.19
CA LEU A 209 1.32 -3.34 22.90
C LEU A 209 2.54 -2.44 23.07
N THR A 210 3.62 -3.04 23.57
CA THR A 210 4.94 -2.39 23.68
C THR A 210 5.99 -3.22 22.97
N GLY A 211 7.07 -2.57 22.57
CA GLY A 211 8.15 -3.21 21.84
C GLY A 211 9.35 -2.29 21.67
N SER A 212 10.15 -2.57 20.65
CA SER A 212 11.34 -1.79 20.31
C SER A 212 11.36 -1.44 18.83
N TRP A 213 12.11 -0.40 18.48
CA TRP A 213 12.36 -0.03 17.11
C TRP A 213 13.82 0.37 16.90
N SER A 214 14.33 0.04 15.73
CA SER A 214 15.61 0.50 15.22
C SER A 214 15.41 1.16 13.85
N TYR A 215 16.38 1.96 13.44
CA TYR A 215 16.32 2.70 12.19
C TYR A 215 17.68 2.73 11.52
N ASP A 216 17.71 2.35 10.28
CA ASP A 216 18.84 2.52 9.39
C ASP A 216 18.68 3.82 8.60
N GLU A 217 19.47 4.83 8.96
CA GLU A 217 19.42 6.15 8.33
C GLU A 217 19.90 6.15 6.88
N GLU A 218 20.75 5.22 6.50
CA GLU A 218 21.25 5.11 5.13
C GLU A 218 20.14 4.64 4.18
N THR A 219 19.43 3.59 4.57
CA THR A 219 18.37 3.02 3.76
C THR A 219 16.98 3.58 4.05
N GLY A 220 16.79 4.23 5.21
CA GLY A 220 15.52 4.79 5.64
C GLY A 220 14.47 3.75 6.06
N TRP A 221 14.91 2.54 6.41
CA TRP A 221 14.04 1.47 6.90
C TRP A 221 14.10 1.36 8.42
N LEU A 222 12.92 1.19 9.02
CA LEU A 222 12.76 0.82 10.42
C LEU A 222 12.51 -0.69 10.51
N GLU A 223 13.08 -1.30 11.54
CA GLU A 223 12.62 -2.55 12.08
C GLU A 223 11.87 -2.28 13.39
N VAL A 224 10.64 -2.75 13.48
CA VAL A 224 9.78 -2.60 14.66
C VAL A 224 9.43 -3.99 15.17
N ILE A 225 9.75 -4.29 16.41
CA ILE A 225 9.41 -5.56 17.08
C ILE A 225 8.30 -5.24 18.07
N ILE A 226 7.09 -5.69 17.79
CA ILE A 226 5.92 -5.40 18.61
C ILE A 226 4.89 -6.53 18.54
N GLY A 227 4.30 -6.89 19.67
CA GLY A 227 3.26 -7.92 19.72
C GLY A 227 3.71 -9.30 19.23
N GLY A 228 5.02 -9.58 19.25
CA GLY A 228 5.60 -10.83 18.73
C GLY A 228 5.83 -10.86 17.22
N ALA A 229 5.52 -9.79 16.50
CA ALA A 229 5.78 -9.63 15.07
C ALA A 229 7.01 -8.73 14.83
N VAL A 230 7.70 -9.00 13.71
CA VAL A 230 8.75 -8.13 13.19
C VAL A 230 8.20 -7.39 11.98
N GLU A 231 8.26 -6.06 12.02
CA GLU A 231 7.78 -5.19 10.96
C GLU A 231 8.94 -4.47 10.28
N LYS A 232 8.93 -4.41 8.97
CA LYS A 232 9.86 -3.62 8.17
C LYS A 232 9.08 -2.45 7.56
N LEU A 233 9.36 -1.23 8.01
CA LEU A 233 8.65 -0.02 7.62
C LEU A 233 9.60 1.00 7.01
N ARG A 234 9.29 1.53 5.85
CA ARG A 234 10.02 2.64 5.23
C ARG A 234 9.50 3.97 5.79
N ALA A 235 10.39 4.83 6.25
CA ALA A 235 10.08 6.20 6.58
C ALA A 235 10.11 7.08 5.33
N LEU A 236 9.07 7.89 5.15
CA LEU A 236 8.89 8.78 4.00
C LEU A 236 8.57 10.19 4.48
N HIS A 237 9.15 11.19 3.83
CA HIS A 237 8.61 12.54 3.88
C HIS A 237 7.21 12.54 3.28
N ALA A 238 6.26 13.19 3.93
CA ALA A 238 4.86 13.21 3.52
C ALA A 238 4.19 14.53 3.88
N THR A 239 3.02 14.76 3.31
CA THR A 239 2.13 15.87 3.67
C THR A 239 0.89 15.31 4.33
N HIS A 240 0.62 15.75 5.57
CA HIS A 240 -0.58 15.33 6.30
C HIS A 240 -1.79 16.08 5.72
N ARG A 241 -2.73 15.32 5.17
CA ARG A 241 -3.87 15.91 4.44
C ARG A 241 -4.78 16.76 5.33
N GLU A 242 -5.14 16.24 6.49
CA GLU A 242 -6.10 16.87 7.40
C GLU A 242 -5.47 17.99 8.25
N GLU A 243 -4.19 17.84 8.59
CA GLU A 243 -3.44 18.81 9.40
C GLU A 243 -2.67 19.82 8.54
N CYS A 244 -2.66 19.62 7.20
CA CYS A 244 -2.09 20.51 6.19
C CYS A 244 -0.63 20.90 6.45
N GLY A 245 0.20 19.96 6.88
CA GLY A 245 1.61 20.23 7.20
C GLY A 245 2.53 19.08 6.79
N SER A 246 3.83 19.40 6.68
CA SER A 246 4.85 18.37 6.46
C SER A 246 4.89 17.40 7.63
N THR A 247 4.96 16.12 7.32
CA THR A 247 4.95 15.03 8.29
C THR A 247 5.84 13.89 7.85
N VAL A 248 5.83 12.81 8.63
CA VAL A 248 6.46 11.53 8.30
C VAL A 248 5.38 10.47 8.16
N ALA A 249 5.45 9.71 7.09
CA ALA A 249 4.66 8.50 6.91
C ALA A 249 5.56 7.28 7.02
N LEU A 250 5.03 6.22 7.63
CA LEU A 250 5.65 4.90 7.66
C LEU A 250 4.78 3.94 6.84
N THR A 251 5.43 3.13 6.02
CA THR A 251 4.76 2.14 5.19
C THR A 251 5.59 0.88 5.06
N GLY A 252 4.95 -0.26 5.14
CA GLY A 252 5.61 -1.55 5.02
C GLY A 252 4.69 -2.69 5.42
N ARG A 253 5.28 -3.72 6.00
CA ARG A 253 4.56 -4.93 6.40
C ARG A 253 5.27 -5.63 7.57
N ASN A 254 4.54 -6.51 8.23
CA ASN A 254 5.13 -7.45 9.17
C ASN A 254 5.61 -8.73 8.46
N ASP A 255 6.23 -9.62 9.23
CA ASP A 255 6.74 -10.93 8.79
C ASP A 255 5.66 -11.87 8.27
N ALA A 256 4.39 -11.71 8.69
CA ALA A 256 3.25 -12.45 8.16
C ALA A 256 2.69 -11.86 6.85
N GLY A 257 3.26 -10.77 6.33
CA GLY A 257 2.78 -10.08 5.11
C GLY A 257 1.57 -9.18 5.34
N ILE A 258 1.32 -8.77 6.58
CA ILE A 258 0.27 -7.80 6.90
C ILE A 258 0.84 -6.39 6.72
N GLY A 259 0.20 -5.61 5.86
CA GLY A 259 0.59 -4.21 5.62
C GLY A 259 0.35 -3.34 6.85
N VAL A 260 1.26 -2.39 7.04
CA VAL A 260 1.20 -1.41 8.12
C VAL A 260 1.42 -0.03 7.53
N TRP A 261 0.53 0.89 7.87
CA TRP A 261 0.68 2.31 7.64
C TRP A 261 0.72 3.07 8.95
N ALA A 262 1.51 4.13 9.02
CA ALA A 262 1.41 5.10 10.11
C ALA A 262 1.70 6.51 9.59
N VAL A 263 0.96 7.49 10.11
CA VAL A 263 1.17 8.90 9.77
C VAL A 263 1.39 9.66 11.06
N LYS A 264 2.51 10.37 11.13
CA LYS A 264 2.89 11.17 12.29
C LYS A 264 2.00 12.39 12.39
N HIS A 265 1.54 12.73 13.61
CA HIS A 265 0.88 14.01 13.85
C HIS A 265 1.81 15.17 13.53
N THR A 266 1.31 16.17 12.82
CA THR A 266 2.03 17.43 12.65
C THR A 266 2.00 18.18 13.99
N LYS A 267 3.10 18.88 14.30
CA LYS A 267 3.01 19.91 15.35
C LYS A 267 1.99 20.94 14.87
N LYS A 268 1.03 21.33 15.70
CA LYS A 268 0.12 22.44 15.36
C LYS A 268 0.98 23.60 14.84
N PRO A 269 0.68 24.18 13.66
CA PRO A 269 1.38 25.38 13.22
C PRO A 269 1.22 26.42 14.34
N GLU A 270 2.33 27.02 14.74
CA GLU A 270 2.28 28.22 15.59
C GLU A 270 1.32 29.20 14.91
N GLN A 271 0.36 29.72 15.65
CA GLN A 271 -0.68 30.62 15.13
C GLN A 271 -0.01 31.74 14.34
N GLY A 272 -0.08 31.73 13.01
CA GLY A 272 0.53 32.76 12.16
C GLY A 272 0.51 32.51 10.66
N LEU A 273 0.31 31.29 10.19
CA LEU A 273 0.26 31.05 8.74
C LEU A 273 -1.19 31.10 8.22
N VAL A 274 -1.55 32.24 7.63
CA VAL A 274 -2.77 32.38 6.82
C VAL A 274 -2.56 31.62 5.51
N VAL A 275 -3.07 30.41 5.40
CA VAL A 275 -3.15 29.68 4.14
C VAL A 275 -4.19 30.37 3.25
N LYS A 276 -3.76 31.12 2.25
CA LYS A 276 -4.65 31.59 1.18
C LYS A 276 -5.20 30.37 0.43
N ARG A 277 -6.49 30.10 0.59
CA ARG A 277 -7.20 29.15 -0.28
C ARG A 277 -7.24 29.77 -1.68
N PHE A 278 -6.65 29.10 -2.63
CA PHE A 278 -6.95 29.38 -4.04
C PHE A 278 -8.35 28.83 -4.33
N ALA A 279 -9.24 29.70 -4.78
CA ALA A 279 -10.59 29.41 -5.21
C ALA A 279 -10.58 28.65 -6.55
#